data_46534aa9480debae5d4360f802f8d59b
#
_entry.id   46534aa9480debae5d4360f802f8d59b
#
_cell.length_a   1.000
_cell.length_b   1.000
_cell.length_c   1.000
_cell.angle_alpha   90.00
_cell.angle_beta   90.00
_cell.angle_gamma   90.00
#
_symmetry.space_group_name_H-M   'P 1'
#
loop_
_entity.id
_entity.type
_entity.pdbx_description
1 polymer ?
#
loop_
_entity_poly.entity_id
_entity_poly.type
_entity_poly.pdbx_seq_one_letter_code
_entity_poly.pdbx_strand_id
1 'polypeptide(L)'
;LYELLKLRASVFVVEQDCSYLDLDGNDPRATHILGYKKDNLVAYSRIFRPGELEKKYASIGRIVIQKQSRGKGIGIDLVKKSIIFCKKQFGDQIIKISAQVYLINFYKKCGFIEKGEVYLEDAIPHISMYLNYSD
;
A
#
# COMPACT_ATOMS: atom_id res chain seq x y z
N LEU A 1 17.91 -1.26 0.16
CA LEU A 1 17.13 -2.30 -0.55
C LEU A 1 16.86 -3.53 0.32
N TYR A 2 17.90 -4.06 0.95
CA TYR A 2 17.75 -5.27 1.78
C TYR A 2 16.75 -5.07 2.92
N GLU A 3 16.81 -3.93 3.61
CA GLU A 3 15.95 -3.67 4.76
C GLU A 3 14.47 -3.59 4.38
N LEU A 4 14.14 -2.96 3.25
CA LEU A 4 12.75 -2.88 2.81
C LEU A 4 12.23 -4.25 2.38
N LEU A 5 13.04 -5.04 1.70
CA LEU A 5 12.62 -6.39 1.31
C LEU A 5 12.44 -7.30 2.54
N LYS A 6 13.30 -7.15 3.53
CA LYS A 6 13.19 -7.90 4.78
C LYS A 6 11.91 -7.52 5.53
N LEU A 7 11.59 -6.22 5.62
CA LEU A 7 10.36 -5.76 6.26
C LEU A 7 9.12 -6.33 5.56
N ARG A 8 9.07 -6.24 4.23
CA ARG A 8 7.95 -6.77 3.45
C ARG A 8 7.81 -8.28 3.67
N ALA A 9 8.89 -9.04 3.59
CA ALA A 9 8.84 -10.48 3.76
C ALA A 9 8.40 -10.87 5.18
N SER A 10 8.90 -10.17 6.21
CA SER A 10 8.55 -10.50 7.59
C SER A 10 7.07 -10.29 7.89
N VAL A 11 6.43 -9.30 7.28
CA VAL A 11 5.01 -9.03 7.49
C VAL A 11 4.13 -9.83 6.53
N PHE A 12 4.40 -9.76 5.23
CA PHE A 12 3.49 -10.35 4.25
C PHE A 12 3.60 -11.87 4.15
N VAL A 13 4.78 -12.41 4.34
CA VAL A 13 4.99 -13.85 4.22
C VAL A 13 4.99 -14.53 5.58
N VAL A 14 5.82 -14.07 6.49
CA VAL A 14 6.00 -14.73 7.80
C VAL A 14 4.85 -14.44 8.75
N GLU A 15 4.56 -13.17 9.03
CA GLU A 15 3.51 -12.80 10.00
C GLU A 15 2.12 -13.22 9.52
N GLN A 16 1.79 -12.99 8.26
CA GLN A 16 0.48 -13.34 7.70
C GLN A 16 0.35 -14.81 7.34
N ASP A 17 1.43 -15.57 7.52
CA ASP A 17 1.49 -17.00 7.18
C ASP A 17 0.97 -17.27 5.78
N CYS A 18 1.41 -16.46 4.83
CA CYS A 18 0.98 -16.52 3.45
C CYS A 18 2.18 -16.81 2.54
N SER A 19 2.23 -18.02 2.00
CA SER A 19 3.32 -18.43 1.12
C SER A 19 3.08 -17.91 -0.29
N TYR A 20 3.67 -16.78 -0.62
CA TYR A 20 3.63 -16.24 -1.97
C TYR A 20 4.93 -15.50 -2.28
N LEU A 21 5.15 -15.25 -3.56
CA LEU A 21 6.34 -14.53 -3.99
C LEU A 21 6.10 -13.03 -3.88
N ASP A 22 6.60 -12.42 -2.80
CA ASP A 22 6.46 -10.98 -2.59
C ASP A 22 7.16 -10.16 -3.68
N LEU A 23 8.28 -10.65 -4.20
CA LEU A 23 9.01 -10.01 -5.28
C LEU A 23 8.32 -10.34 -6.61
N ASP A 24 7.58 -9.39 -7.15
CA ASP A 24 6.73 -9.59 -8.32
C ASP A 24 7.33 -9.04 -9.63
N GLY A 25 8.58 -8.56 -9.58
CA GLY A 25 9.25 -7.99 -10.75
C GLY A 25 8.88 -6.54 -11.03
N ASN A 26 7.99 -5.94 -10.27
CA ASN A 26 7.51 -4.57 -10.51
C ASN A 26 8.28 -3.51 -9.73
N ASP A 27 9.08 -3.91 -8.74
CA ASP A 27 9.79 -2.95 -7.88
C ASP A 27 10.68 -1.96 -8.63
N PRO A 28 11.37 -2.33 -9.72
CA PRO A 28 12.20 -1.36 -10.44
C PRO A 28 11.44 -0.19 -11.07
N ARG A 29 10.14 -0.36 -11.33
CA ARG A 29 9.30 0.70 -11.91
C ARG A 29 8.56 1.52 -10.87
N ALA A 30 8.68 1.15 -9.61
CA ALA A 30 7.93 1.76 -8.53
C ALA A 30 8.70 2.89 -7.86
N THR A 31 7.96 3.77 -7.19
CA THR A 31 8.53 4.67 -6.19
C THR A 31 8.32 4.05 -4.82
N HIS A 32 9.34 4.11 -3.99
CA HIS A 32 9.34 3.50 -2.67
C HIS A 32 9.31 4.59 -1.60
N ILE A 33 8.30 4.55 -0.73
CA ILE A 33 8.21 5.45 0.41
C ILE A 33 8.74 4.69 1.63
N LEU A 34 9.76 5.24 2.26
CA LEU A 34 10.44 4.61 3.39
C LEU A 34 10.19 5.43 4.64
N GLY A 35 9.69 4.79 5.69
CA GLY A 35 9.46 5.44 6.97
C GLY A 35 10.45 4.96 8.03
N TYR A 36 11.21 5.87 8.58
CA TYR A 36 12.22 5.55 9.59
C TYR A 36 11.82 6.08 10.95
N LYS A 37 12.11 5.29 11.97
CA LYS A 37 12.10 5.75 13.36
C LYS A 37 13.53 5.63 13.85
N LYS A 38 14.20 6.79 14.05
CA LYS A 38 15.66 6.84 14.22
C LYS A 38 16.31 6.19 12.99
N ASP A 39 17.13 5.16 13.17
CA ASP A 39 17.83 4.51 12.06
C ASP A 39 17.14 3.23 11.59
N ASN A 40 15.94 2.95 12.12
CA ASN A 40 15.24 1.70 11.81
C ASN A 40 14.13 1.93 10.80
N LEU A 41 14.10 1.14 9.75
CA LEU A 41 13.01 1.14 8.78
C LEU A 41 11.80 0.46 9.41
N VAL A 42 10.72 1.21 9.63
CA VAL A 42 9.52 0.70 10.31
C VAL A 42 8.27 0.76 9.44
N ALA A 43 8.33 1.47 8.32
CA ALA A 43 7.15 1.65 7.46
C ALA A 43 7.58 1.71 6.00
N TYR A 44 6.71 1.20 5.12
CA TYR A 44 7.00 1.15 3.70
C TYR A 44 5.72 1.18 2.89
N SER A 45 5.74 1.86 1.75
CA SER A 45 4.73 1.72 0.72
C SER A 45 5.35 1.79 -0.67
N ARG A 46 4.65 1.21 -1.64
CA ARG A 46 5.09 1.16 -3.03
C ARG A 46 4.08 1.91 -3.89
N ILE A 47 4.57 2.84 -4.71
CA ILE A 47 3.71 3.71 -5.52
C ILE A 47 4.01 3.50 -6.99
N PHE A 48 2.98 3.38 -7.79
CA PHE A 48 3.06 3.35 -9.25
C PHE A 48 2.34 4.56 -9.84
N ARG A 49 2.96 5.20 -10.84
CA ARG A 49 2.29 6.25 -11.60
C ARG A 49 1.16 5.67 -12.45
N PRO A 50 0.20 6.49 -12.89
CA PRO A 50 -0.86 5.99 -13.77
C PRO A 50 -0.27 5.30 -15.00
N GLY A 51 -0.82 4.14 -15.32
CA GLY A 51 -0.40 3.36 -16.48
C GLY A 51 0.68 2.32 -16.24
N GLU A 52 1.37 2.35 -15.10
CA GLU A 52 2.43 1.36 -14.83
C GLU A 52 1.87 0.03 -14.33
N LEU A 53 0.98 0.05 -13.37
CA LEU A 53 0.35 -1.16 -12.83
C LEU A 53 -1.11 -1.22 -13.21
N GLU A 54 -1.82 -0.13 -13.04
CA GLU A 54 -3.22 0.04 -13.41
C GLU A 54 -3.31 1.01 -14.57
N LYS A 55 -4.12 0.70 -15.59
CA LYS A 55 -4.14 1.49 -16.83
C LYS A 55 -4.54 2.95 -16.63
N LYS A 56 -5.49 3.20 -15.74
CA LYS A 56 -6.09 4.53 -15.57
C LYS A 56 -5.73 5.21 -14.27
N TYR A 57 -5.10 4.48 -13.33
CA TYR A 57 -4.99 4.96 -11.96
C TYR A 57 -3.55 4.93 -11.49
N ALA A 58 -3.20 5.89 -10.64
CA ALA A 58 -2.05 5.72 -9.75
C ALA A 58 -2.38 4.62 -8.76
N SER A 59 -1.40 3.93 -8.24
CA SER A 59 -1.65 2.89 -7.25
C SER A 59 -0.66 2.96 -6.11
N ILE A 60 -1.13 2.59 -4.93
CA ILE A 60 -0.33 2.45 -3.72
C ILE A 60 -0.52 1.02 -3.23
N GLY A 61 0.56 0.34 -2.95
CA GLY A 61 0.50 -1.04 -2.48
C GLY A 61 1.67 -1.37 -1.57
N ARG A 62 1.71 -2.64 -1.18
CA ARG A 62 2.73 -3.14 -0.24
C ARG A 62 2.88 -2.23 0.97
N ILE A 63 1.75 -1.71 1.47
CA ILE A 63 1.71 -0.86 2.66
C ILE A 63 1.98 -1.73 3.88
N VAL A 64 3.02 -1.41 4.62
CA VAL A 64 3.42 -2.22 5.76
C VAL A 64 3.99 -1.37 6.88
N ILE A 65 3.62 -1.72 8.11
CA ILE A 65 4.19 -1.16 9.33
C ILE A 65 4.79 -2.32 10.12
N GLN A 66 6.02 -2.14 10.59
CA GLN A 66 6.66 -3.11 11.45
C GLN A 66 5.75 -3.39 12.66
N LYS A 67 5.61 -4.66 13.02
CA LYS A 67 4.68 -5.09 14.06
C LYS A 67 4.83 -4.30 15.37
N GLN A 68 6.06 -4.09 15.82
CA GLN A 68 6.35 -3.41 17.07
C GLN A 68 6.04 -1.90 17.03
N SER A 69 5.85 -1.34 15.84
CA SER A 69 5.61 0.09 15.65
C SER A 69 4.14 0.42 15.41
N ARG A 70 3.25 -0.56 15.46
CA ARG A 70 1.81 -0.38 15.21
C ARG A 70 1.11 0.26 16.40
N GLY A 71 -0.07 0.83 16.13
CA GLY A 71 -0.89 1.44 17.16
C GLY A 71 -0.51 2.86 17.56
N LYS A 72 0.36 3.50 16.78
CA LYS A 72 0.87 4.86 17.07
C LYS A 72 0.55 5.87 15.97
N GLY A 73 -0.38 5.54 15.07
CA GLY A 73 -0.75 6.44 13.97
C GLY A 73 0.21 6.46 12.80
N ILE A 74 1.25 5.63 12.81
CA ILE A 74 2.26 5.59 11.72
C ILE A 74 1.62 5.15 10.41
N GLY A 75 0.69 4.18 10.46
CA GLY A 75 0.02 3.69 9.27
C GLY A 75 -0.78 4.77 8.55
N ILE A 76 -1.53 5.58 9.29
CA ILE A 76 -2.28 6.69 8.71
C ILE A 76 -1.34 7.73 8.13
N ASP A 77 -0.27 8.06 8.84
CA ASP A 77 0.73 9.01 8.34
C ASP A 77 1.40 8.52 7.06
N LEU A 78 1.73 7.23 7.00
CA LEU A 78 2.33 6.63 5.81
C LEU A 78 1.39 6.74 4.60
N VAL A 79 0.12 6.38 4.77
CA VAL A 79 -0.86 6.44 3.68
C VAL A 79 -1.07 7.88 3.24
N LYS A 80 -1.21 8.81 4.18
CA LYS A 80 -1.37 10.24 3.84
C LYS A 80 -0.18 10.80 3.10
N LYS A 81 1.03 10.46 3.49
CA LYS A 81 2.24 10.91 2.79
C LYS A 81 2.34 10.29 1.40
N SER A 82 1.93 9.03 1.25
CA SER A 82 1.88 8.38 -0.05
C SER A 82 0.88 9.08 -0.98
N ILE A 83 -0.28 9.47 -0.45
CA ILE A 83 -1.29 10.23 -1.21
C ILE A 83 -0.75 11.59 -1.63
N ILE A 84 -0.09 12.30 -0.72
CA ILE A 84 0.51 13.61 -1.01
C ILE A 84 1.54 13.47 -2.11
N PHE A 85 2.38 12.45 -2.05
CA PHE A 85 3.36 12.18 -3.10
C PHE A 85 2.68 11.99 -4.46
N CYS A 86 1.62 11.16 -4.50
CA CYS A 86 0.89 10.92 -5.75
C CYS A 86 0.33 12.22 -6.33
N LYS A 87 -0.31 13.05 -5.50
CA LYS A 87 -0.88 14.32 -5.95
C LYS A 87 0.18 15.28 -6.47
N LYS A 88 1.31 15.34 -5.77
CA LYS A 88 2.41 16.23 -6.15
C LYS A 88 3.07 15.80 -7.46
N GLN A 89 3.26 14.51 -7.67
CA GLN A 89 3.99 13.98 -8.82
C GLN A 89 3.10 13.73 -10.03
N PHE A 90 1.84 13.35 -9.82
CA PHE A 90 0.94 12.93 -10.89
C PHE A 90 -0.28 13.83 -11.07
N GLY A 91 -0.47 14.83 -10.20
CA GLY A 91 -1.64 15.70 -10.23
C GLY A 91 -2.85 15.03 -9.59
N ASP A 92 -4.04 15.52 -9.96
CA ASP A 92 -5.31 15.04 -9.38
C ASP A 92 -5.77 13.76 -10.05
N GLN A 93 -4.97 12.72 -9.94
CA GLN A 93 -5.29 11.40 -10.46
C GLN A 93 -6.06 10.59 -9.42
N ILE A 94 -6.91 9.70 -9.90
CA ILE A 94 -7.57 8.72 -9.04
C ILE A 94 -6.50 7.73 -8.57
N ILE A 95 -6.49 7.45 -7.28
CA ILE A 95 -5.57 6.48 -6.69
C ILE A 95 -6.36 5.22 -6.36
N LYS A 96 -5.89 4.09 -6.86
CA LYS A 96 -6.49 2.78 -6.59
C LYS A 96 -5.60 1.97 -5.66
N ILE A 97 -6.23 1.30 -4.70
CA ILE A 97 -5.55 0.31 -3.85
C ILE A 97 -6.32 -1.00 -3.88
N SER A 98 -5.61 -2.09 -3.64
CA SER A 98 -6.19 -3.40 -3.41
C SER A 98 -6.12 -3.66 -1.91
N ALA A 99 -7.22 -3.44 -1.21
CA ALA A 99 -7.26 -3.47 0.25
C ALA A 99 -7.71 -4.83 0.75
N GLN A 100 -6.99 -5.37 1.75
CA GLN A 100 -7.50 -6.51 2.48
C GLN A 100 -8.81 -6.11 3.16
N VAL A 101 -9.83 -6.95 3.08
CA VAL A 101 -11.19 -6.60 3.52
C VAL A 101 -11.23 -6.15 4.99
N TYR A 102 -10.42 -6.76 5.85
CA TYR A 102 -10.43 -6.38 7.26
C TYR A 102 -9.84 -4.98 7.51
N LEU A 103 -9.23 -4.35 6.52
CA LEU A 103 -8.66 -3.00 6.61
C LEU A 103 -9.52 -1.92 5.95
N ILE A 104 -10.72 -2.24 5.51
CA ILE A 104 -11.60 -1.29 4.81
C ILE A 104 -11.78 -0.02 5.65
N ASN A 105 -12.09 -0.15 6.95
CA ASN A 105 -12.33 1.01 7.79
C ASN A 105 -11.07 1.87 7.96
N PHE A 106 -9.91 1.25 8.01
CA PHE A 106 -8.64 1.97 8.07
C PHE A 106 -8.46 2.87 6.84
N TYR A 107 -8.68 2.31 5.65
CA TYR A 107 -8.52 3.08 4.41
C TYR A 107 -9.62 4.12 4.23
N LYS A 108 -10.84 3.86 4.73
CA LYS A 108 -11.90 4.88 4.73
C LYS A 108 -11.50 6.11 5.54
N LYS A 109 -10.80 5.93 6.64
CA LYS A 109 -10.27 7.05 7.42
C LYS A 109 -9.27 7.89 6.63
N CYS A 110 -8.63 7.29 5.64
CA CYS A 110 -7.68 7.99 4.77
C CYS A 110 -8.35 8.60 3.54
N GLY A 111 -9.65 8.43 3.38
CA GLY A 111 -10.42 9.03 2.29
C GLY A 111 -10.75 8.09 1.14
N PHE A 112 -10.37 6.82 1.22
CA PHE A 112 -10.70 5.84 0.18
C PHE A 112 -12.12 5.32 0.34
N ILE A 113 -12.74 4.96 -0.79
CA ILE A 113 -14.04 4.29 -0.80
C ILE A 113 -13.93 2.97 -1.57
N GLU A 114 -14.62 1.96 -1.08
CA GLU A 114 -14.64 0.66 -1.74
C GLU A 114 -15.58 0.70 -2.96
N LYS A 115 -15.23 -0.06 -4.00
CA LYS A 115 -16.06 -0.24 -5.16
C LYS A 115 -15.80 -1.61 -5.79
N GLY A 116 -16.87 -2.27 -6.19
CA GLY A 116 -16.80 -3.59 -6.81
C GLY A 116 -16.94 -4.71 -5.78
N GLU A 117 -16.62 -5.91 -6.22
CA GLU A 117 -16.82 -7.11 -5.42
C GLU A 117 -15.53 -7.53 -4.73
N VAL A 118 -15.68 -8.28 -3.65
CA VAL A 118 -14.56 -8.92 -2.95
C VAL A 118 -13.96 -9.98 -3.87
N TYR A 119 -12.65 -10.05 -3.91
CA TYR A 119 -11.90 -11.07 -4.66
C TYR A 119 -10.78 -11.62 -3.79
N LEU A 120 -10.28 -12.78 -4.18
CA LEU A 120 -9.16 -13.39 -3.46
C LEU A 120 -7.84 -13.00 -4.13
N GLU A 121 -6.89 -12.56 -3.34
CA GLU A 121 -5.53 -12.28 -3.76
C GLU A 121 -4.62 -13.01 -2.77
N ASP A 122 -3.85 -13.98 -3.28
CA ASP A 122 -3.03 -14.87 -2.42
C ASP A 122 -3.85 -15.51 -1.30
N ALA A 123 -5.06 -15.95 -1.64
CA ALA A 123 -6.02 -16.59 -0.73
C ALA A 123 -6.56 -15.68 0.39
N ILE A 124 -6.30 -14.37 0.32
CA ILE A 124 -6.80 -13.40 1.29
C ILE A 124 -7.87 -12.54 0.61
N PRO A 125 -9.06 -12.34 1.25
CA PRO A 125 -10.10 -11.48 0.67
C PRO A 125 -9.64 -10.03 0.56
N HIS A 126 -9.82 -9.48 -0.64
CA HIS A 126 -9.47 -8.10 -0.98
C HIS A 126 -10.64 -7.40 -1.66
N ILE A 127 -10.61 -6.08 -1.64
CA ILE A 127 -11.55 -5.25 -2.39
C ILE A 127 -10.80 -4.03 -2.94
N SER A 128 -11.18 -3.60 -4.13
CA SER A 128 -10.62 -2.38 -4.71
C SER A 128 -11.18 -1.16 -3.99
N MET A 129 -10.31 -0.22 -3.65
CA MET A 129 -10.71 1.05 -3.04
C MET A 129 -10.07 2.19 -3.82
N TYR A 130 -10.76 3.33 -3.85
CA TYR A 130 -10.38 4.47 -4.68
C TYR A 130 -10.41 5.77 -3.90
N LEU A 131 -9.46 6.64 -4.18
CA LEU A 131 -9.43 8.01 -3.68
C LEU A 131 -9.64 8.97 -4.84
N ASN A 132 -10.46 10.00 -4.63
CA ASN A 132 -10.85 10.98 -5.65
C ASN A 132 -11.67 10.36 -6.80
N TYR A 133 -12.35 9.25 -6.50
CA TYR A 133 -13.25 8.64 -7.45
C TYR A 133 -14.57 9.40 -7.46
N SER A 134 -15.01 9.80 -8.65
CA SER A 134 -16.35 10.37 -8.85
C SER A 134 -17.07 9.55 -9.91
N ASP A 135 -18.30 9.20 -9.65
CA ASP A 135 -19.12 8.44 -10.59
C ASP A 135 -19.46 9.24 -11.84
#